data_238521735d2132ca3d33dd092be0e359
#
_entry.id   238521735d2132ca3d33dd092be0e359
#
_cell.length_a   1.000
_cell.length_b   1.000
_cell.length_c   1.000
_cell.angle_alpha   90.00
_cell.angle_beta   90.00
_cell.angle_gamma   90.00
#
_symmetry.space_group_name_H-M   'P 1'
#
loop_
_entity.id
_entity.type
_entity.pdbx_description
1 polymer ?
#
loop_
_entity_poly.entity_id
_entity_poly.type
_entity_poly.pdbx_seq_one_letter_code
_entity_poly.pdbx_strand_id
1 'polypeptide(L)'
;MLLASETSIQLTNALEKLIDSGIQLGERVLGALIIFIIGKFLVNWLNRLFARILEKRKVDPSIQSFLKSMVNILLLIMLILAVIGKLGIELTGFAALLASAGVAIGMALSGNLQNFAGGLIILLFRPYKVGDFIEASTGASGTVKEIQIFHTILXXXKRNTDFSYYSYHCRQQDDICT
;
A
#
# COMPACT_ATOMS: atom_id res chain seq x y z
N MET A 1 24.89 21.80 -60.21
CA MET A 1 23.86 22.69 -59.69
C MET A 1 22.77 21.94 -58.91
N LEU A 2 22.32 20.77 -59.33
CA LEU A 2 21.32 19.93 -58.64
C LEU A 2 21.78 19.43 -57.25
N LEU A 3 23.07 19.03 -57.12
CA LEU A 3 23.59 18.53 -55.82
C LEU A 3 23.66 19.61 -54.72
N ALA A 4 23.84 20.88 -55.09
CA ALA A 4 23.85 22.00 -54.15
C ALA A 4 22.44 22.33 -53.62
N SER A 5 21.41 22.12 -54.44
CA SER A 5 20.02 22.34 -54.02
C SER A 5 19.53 21.24 -53.08
N GLU A 6 19.95 19.99 -53.28
CA GLU A 6 19.57 18.87 -52.39
C GLU A 6 20.22 19.04 -51.00
N THR A 7 21.49 19.46 -50.95
CA THR A 7 22.14 19.69 -49.65
C THR A 7 21.50 20.84 -48.85
N SER A 8 21.09 21.91 -49.52
CA SER A 8 20.44 23.03 -48.84
C SER A 8 19.04 22.64 -48.29
N ILE A 9 18.29 21.83 -49.03
CA ILE A 9 16.98 21.31 -48.58
C ILE A 9 17.17 20.39 -47.36
N GLN A 10 18.15 19.51 -47.38
CA GLN A 10 18.44 18.62 -46.26
C GLN A 10 18.88 19.41 -45.00
N LEU A 11 19.63 20.48 -45.19
CA LEU A 11 20.09 21.33 -44.06
C LEU A 11 18.92 22.07 -43.43
N THR A 12 18.01 22.64 -44.23
CA THR A 12 16.80 23.34 -43.74
C THR A 12 15.87 22.37 -42.99
N ASN A 13 15.66 21.16 -43.51
CA ASN A 13 14.83 20.12 -42.86
C ASN A 13 15.46 19.67 -41.52
N ALA A 14 16.80 19.55 -41.47
CA ALA A 14 17.48 19.21 -40.26
C ALA A 14 17.36 20.31 -39.17
N LEU A 15 17.49 21.58 -39.60
CA LEU A 15 17.32 22.73 -38.70
C LEU A 15 15.89 22.82 -38.15
N GLU A 16 14.87 22.67 -39.03
CA GLU A 16 13.47 22.64 -38.60
C GLU A 16 13.21 21.53 -37.58
N LYS A 17 13.73 20.33 -37.83
CA LYS A 17 13.58 19.19 -36.96
C LYS A 17 14.24 19.45 -35.58
N LEU A 18 15.40 20.11 -35.53
CA LEU A 18 16.07 20.50 -34.29
C LEU A 18 15.26 21.55 -33.52
N ILE A 19 14.70 22.53 -34.22
CA ILE A 19 13.85 23.58 -33.62
C ILE A 19 12.60 22.93 -33.02
N ASP A 20 11.90 22.09 -33.75
CA ASP A 20 10.69 21.38 -33.32
C ASP A 20 10.99 20.48 -32.10
N SER A 21 12.10 19.74 -32.14
CA SER A 21 12.52 18.90 -31.01
C SER A 21 12.81 19.75 -29.77
N GLY A 22 13.45 20.91 -29.95
CA GLY A 22 13.72 21.85 -28.87
C GLY A 22 12.44 22.41 -28.25
N ILE A 23 11.47 22.78 -29.07
CA ILE A 23 10.17 23.28 -28.61
C ILE A 23 9.41 22.20 -27.84
N GLN A 24 9.36 20.96 -28.37
CA GLN A 24 8.71 19.82 -27.71
C GLN A 24 9.37 19.50 -26.36
N LEU A 25 10.69 19.51 -26.30
CA LEU A 25 11.42 19.32 -25.03
C LEU A 25 11.08 20.42 -24.02
N GLY A 26 11.05 21.67 -24.49
CA GLY A 26 10.66 22.82 -23.66
C GLY A 26 9.25 22.64 -23.07
N GLU A 27 8.28 22.27 -23.90
CA GLU A 27 6.90 22.01 -23.47
C GLU A 27 6.83 20.88 -22.42
N ARG A 28 7.54 19.78 -22.66
CA ARG A 28 7.57 18.62 -21.74
C ARG A 28 8.17 19.02 -20.37
N VAL A 29 9.28 19.76 -20.39
CA VAL A 29 9.97 20.20 -19.16
C VAL A 29 9.08 21.19 -18.39
N LEU A 30 8.48 22.15 -19.07
CA LEU A 30 7.56 23.11 -18.42
C LEU A 30 6.35 22.37 -17.83
N GLY A 31 5.77 21.43 -18.56
CA GLY A 31 4.67 20.60 -18.08
C GLY A 31 5.06 19.75 -16.85
N ALA A 32 6.24 19.14 -16.89
CA ALA A 32 6.78 18.37 -15.78
C ALA A 32 7.01 19.24 -14.52
N LEU A 33 7.51 20.46 -14.71
CA LEU A 33 7.71 21.42 -13.63
C LEU A 33 6.38 21.84 -12.98
N ILE A 34 5.36 22.11 -13.79
CA ILE A 34 4.01 22.44 -13.29
C ILE A 34 3.45 21.27 -12.47
N ILE A 35 3.54 20.03 -13.01
CA ILE A 35 3.09 18.81 -12.31
C ILE A 35 3.85 18.64 -10.99
N PHE A 36 5.16 18.90 -10.99
CA PHE A 36 5.97 18.77 -9.78
C PHE A 36 5.55 19.78 -8.69
N ILE A 37 5.34 21.04 -9.07
CA ILE A 37 4.96 22.10 -8.13
C ILE A 37 3.56 21.81 -7.55
N ILE A 38 2.59 21.55 -8.42
CA ILE A 38 1.20 21.26 -8.01
C ILE A 38 1.16 19.96 -7.21
N GLY A 39 1.85 18.94 -7.68
CA GLY A 39 1.91 17.62 -7.02
C GLY A 39 2.56 17.71 -5.65
N LYS A 40 3.65 18.45 -5.50
CA LYS A 40 4.29 18.65 -4.19
C LYS A 40 3.36 19.38 -3.21
N PHE A 41 2.62 20.37 -3.69
CA PHE A 41 1.61 21.06 -2.88
C PHE A 41 0.52 20.06 -2.44
N LEU A 42 0.02 19.24 -3.36
CA LEU A 42 -1.01 18.23 -3.09
C LEU A 42 -0.51 17.17 -2.10
N VAL A 43 0.72 16.66 -2.28
CA VAL A 43 1.35 15.70 -1.36
C VAL A 43 1.44 16.28 0.05
N ASN A 44 1.90 17.51 0.18
CA ASN A 44 2.01 18.17 1.48
C ASN A 44 0.63 18.40 2.12
N TRP A 45 -0.37 18.75 1.32
CA TRP A 45 -1.76 18.93 1.78
C TRP A 45 -2.34 17.62 2.29
N LEU A 46 -2.18 16.54 1.50
CA LEU A 46 -2.64 15.18 1.87
C LEU A 46 -1.95 14.69 3.15
N ASN A 47 -0.64 14.88 3.25
CA ASN A 47 0.12 14.50 4.45
C ASN A 47 -0.37 15.24 5.70
N ARG A 48 -0.66 16.55 5.59
CA ARG A 48 -1.23 17.33 6.69
C ARG A 48 -2.63 16.85 7.07
N LEU A 49 -3.47 16.55 6.07
CA LEU A 49 -4.81 16.04 6.31
C LEU A 49 -4.75 14.69 7.03
N PHE A 50 -3.90 13.78 6.56
CA PHE A 50 -3.69 12.46 7.14
C PHE A 50 -3.17 12.56 8.59
N ALA A 51 -2.19 13.43 8.81
CA ALA A 51 -1.64 13.69 10.15
C ALA A 51 -2.74 14.16 11.14
N ARG A 52 -3.58 15.11 10.73
CA ARG A 52 -4.70 15.61 11.56
C ARG A 52 -5.70 14.51 11.91
N ILE A 53 -6.00 13.61 10.96
CA ILE A 53 -6.92 12.49 11.20
C ILE A 53 -6.35 11.54 12.27
N LEU A 54 -5.06 11.21 12.17
CA LEU A 54 -4.40 10.32 13.12
C LEU A 54 -4.34 10.95 14.53
N GLU A 55 -4.03 12.23 14.62
CA GLU A 55 -4.02 12.96 15.89
C GLU A 55 -5.39 12.98 16.57
N LYS A 56 -6.45 13.22 15.80
CA LYS A 56 -7.84 13.20 16.30
C LYS A 56 -8.25 11.84 16.86
N ARG A 57 -7.74 10.76 16.27
CA ARG A 57 -8.06 9.38 16.69
C ARG A 57 -7.21 8.90 17.88
N LYS A 58 -6.34 9.73 18.43
CA LYS A 58 -5.44 9.41 19.56
C LYS A 58 -4.63 8.12 19.32
N VAL A 59 -4.19 7.92 18.08
CA VAL A 59 -3.36 6.77 17.69
C VAL A 59 -1.99 6.92 18.38
N ASP A 60 -1.38 5.81 18.76
CA ASP A 60 -0.04 5.80 19.38
C ASP A 60 0.97 6.57 18.50
N PRO A 61 1.83 7.43 19.12
CA PRO A 61 2.81 8.23 18.37
C PRO A 61 3.73 7.42 17.46
N SER A 62 4.10 6.20 17.87
CA SER A 62 4.96 5.31 17.06
C SER A 62 4.25 4.88 15.78
N ILE A 63 2.97 4.48 15.90
CA ILE A 63 2.14 4.08 14.76
C ILE A 63 1.90 5.29 13.84
N GLN A 64 1.64 6.47 14.42
CA GLN A 64 1.46 7.70 13.65
C GLN A 64 2.68 8.00 12.77
N SER A 65 3.88 7.95 13.37
CA SER A 65 5.14 8.22 12.66
C SER A 65 5.34 7.24 11.49
N PHE A 66 5.12 5.96 11.74
CA PHE A 66 5.24 4.90 10.73
C PHE A 66 4.26 5.14 9.57
N LEU A 67 2.98 5.38 9.87
CA LEU A 67 1.93 5.57 8.86
C LEU A 67 2.17 6.84 8.03
N LYS A 68 2.57 7.95 8.68
CA LYS A 68 2.91 9.20 7.99
C LYS A 68 4.07 8.98 7.00
N SER A 69 5.11 8.27 7.43
CA SER A 69 6.27 7.96 6.57
C SER A 69 5.87 7.09 5.38
N MET A 70 5.09 6.04 5.61
CA MET A 70 4.62 5.14 4.58
C MET A 70 3.78 5.88 3.51
N VAL A 71 2.80 6.67 3.95
CA VAL A 71 1.94 7.46 3.04
C VAL A 71 2.79 8.48 2.27
N ASN A 72 3.72 9.17 2.94
CA ASN A 72 4.58 10.15 2.29
C ASN A 72 5.45 9.52 1.20
N ILE A 73 6.06 8.35 1.47
CA ILE A 73 6.88 7.64 0.49
C ILE A 73 6.02 7.23 -0.72
N LEU A 74 4.81 6.70 -0.48
CA LEU A 74 3.90 6.28 -1.53
C LEU A 74 3.49 7.45 -2.43
N LEU A 75 3.09 8.58 -1.84
CA LEU A 75 2.72 9.79 -2.56
C LEU A 75 3.90 10.37 -3.34
N LEU A 76 5.11 10.31 -2.77
CA LEU A 76 6.33 10.79 -3.43
C LEU A 76 6.67 9.93 -4.65
N ILE A 77 6.57 8.60 -4.54
CA ILE A 77 6.77 7.67 -5.67
C ILE A 77 5.78 8.01 -6.80
N MET A 78 4.49 8.19 -6.48
CA MET A 78 3.46 8.54 -7.47
C MET A 78 3.77 9.88 -8.15
N LEU A 79 4.22 10.87 -7.39
CA LEU A 79 4.59 12.18 -7.92
C LEU A 79 5.79 12.08 -8.88
N ILE A 80 6.84 11.33 -8.50
CA ILE A 80 8.03 11.12 -9.33
C ILE A 80 7.63 10.44 -10.65
N LEU A 81 6.80 9.40 -10.60
CA LEU A 81 6.33 8.70 -11.80
C LEU A 81 5.52 9.63 -12.71
N ALA A 82 4.66 10.48 -12.15
CA ALA A 82 3.88 11.45 -12.93
C ALA A 82 4.78 12.46 -13.65
N VAL A 83 5.84 12.93 -12.99
CA VAL A 83 6.82 13.86 -13.56
C VAL A 83 7.61 13.19 -14.69
N ILE A 84 8.11 11.97 -14.45
CA ILE A 84 8.89 11.18 -15.44
C ILE A 84 8.03 10.89 -16.68
N GLY A 85 6.76 10.52 -16.46
CA GLY A 85 5.81 10.26 -17.57
C GLY A 85 5.56 11.50 -18.41
N LYS A 86 5.48 12.71 -17.80
CA LYS A 86 5.31 13.97 -18.54
C LYS A 86 6.55 14.32 -19.37
N LEU A 87 7.73 13.91 -18.93
CA LEU A 87 8.97 14.09 -19.72
C LEU A 87 9.02 13.20 -20.97
N GLY A 88 8.09 12.24 -21.09
CA GLY A 88 8.00 11.34 -22.21
C GLY A 88 8.82 10.05 -22.07
N ILE A 89 9.29 9.78 -20.85
CA ILE A 89 10.01 8.53 -20.56
C ILE A 89 9.01 7.39 -20.41
N GLU A 90 9.25 6.29 -21.08
CA GLU A 90 8.38 5.11 -21.02
C GLU A 90 8.40 4.49 -19.63
N LEU A 91 7.23 4.42 -18.99
CA LEU A 91 7.08 3.95 -17.61
C LEU A 91 6.75 2.46 -17.50
N THR A 92 6.64 1.75 -18.62
CA THR A 92 6.21 0.33 -18.65
C THR A 92 7.12 -0.55 -17.78
N GLY A 93 8.43 -0.37 -17.89
CA GLY A 93 9.41 -1.09 -17.07
C GLY A 93 9.27 -0.79 -15.57
N PHE A 94 9.10 0.48 -15.23
CA PHE A 94 8.89 0.89 -13.82
C PHE A 94 7.58 0.35 -13.27
N ALA A 95 6.51 0.35 -14.09
CA ALA A 95 5.21 -0.21 -13.68
C ALA A 95 5.32 -1.71 -13.41
N ALA A 96 6.06 -2.45 -14.24
CA ALA A 96 6.31 -3.87 -14.04
C ALA A 96 7.10 -4.15 -12.75
N LEU A 97 8.13 -3.34 -12.46
CA LEU A 97 8.91 -3.45 -11.21
C LEU A 97 8.03 -3.17 -9.98
N LEU A 98 7.23 -2.11 -10.02
CA LEU A 98 6.30 -1.78 -8.91
C LEU A 98 5.25 -2.86 -8.73
N ALA A 99 4.72 -3.42 -9.82
CA ALA A 99 3.73 -4.50 -9.75
C ALA A 99 4.35 -5.75 -9.11
N SER A 100 5.56 -6.14 -9.50
CA SER A 100 6.25 -7.29 -8.91
C SER A 100 6.56 -7.08 -7.42
N ALA A 101 7.00 -5.88 -7.04
CA ALA A 101 7.21 -5.52 -5.64
C ALA A 101 5.89 -5.57 -4.86
N GLY A 102 4.79 -5.09 -5.46
CA GLY A 102 3.45 -5.14 -4.87
C GLY A 102 2.99 -6.57 -4.62
N VAL A 103 3.21 -7.47 -5.58
CA VAL A 103 2.90 -8.91 -5.42
C VAL A 103 3.72 -9.51 -4.27
N ALA A 104 5.02 -9.22 -4.22
CA ALA A 104 5.89 -9.74 -3.16
C ALA A 104 5.41 -9.27 -1.76
N ILE A 105 5.09 -7.99 -1.62
CA ILE A 105 4.55 -7.42 -0.36
C ILE A 105 3.19 -8.06 -0.04
N GLY A 106 2.31 -8.20 -1.03
CA GLY A 106 0.99 -8.82 -0.87
C GLY A 106 1.09 -10.25 -0.38
N MET A 107 1.99 -11.06 -0.95
CA MET A 107 2.24 -12.43 -0.50
C MET A 107 2.79 -12.47 0.93
N ALA A 108 3.71 -11.56 1.27
CA ALA A 108 4.27 -11.48 2.62
C ALA A 108 3.21 -11.13 3.67
N LEU A 109 2.20 -10.35 3.31
CA LEU A 109 1.13 -9.92 4.23
C LEU A 109 -0.13 -10.80 4.14
N SER A 110 -0.15 -11.79 3.25
CA SER A 110 -1.34 -12.60 2.92
C SER A 110 -1.98 -13.23 4.16
N GLY A 111 -1.20 -13.89 5.03
CA GLY A 111 -1.70 -14.52 6.24
C GLY A 111 -2.36 -13.54 7.21
N ASN A 112 -1.74 -12.39 7.41
CA ASN A 112 -2.30 -11.34 8.29
C ASN A 112 -3.61 -10.78 7.72
N LEU A 113 -3.68 -10.61 6.39
CA LEU A 113 -4.88 -10.10 5.72
C LEU A 113 -6.02 -11.13 5.79
N GLN A 114 -5.72 -12.42 5.69
CA GLN A 114 -6.70 -13.50 5.85
C GLN A 114 -7.25 -13.53 7.28
N ASN A 115 -6.39 -13.44 8.29
CA ASN A 115 -6.82 -13.39 9.70
C ASN A 115 -7.68 -12.15 9.97
N PHE A 116 -7.31 -11.01 9.42
CA PHE A 116 -8.10 -9.77 9.49
C PHE A 116 -9.49 -9.96 8.87
N ALA A 117 -9.55 -10.53 7.67
CA ALA A 117 -10.83 -10.80 6.98
C ALA A 117 -11.69 -11.77 7.79
N GLY A 118 -11.09 -12.84 8.32
CA GLY A 118 -11.77 -13.80 9.21
C GLY A 118 -12.34 -13.13 10.45
N GLY A 119 -11.53 -12.32 11.13
CA GLY A 119 -11.97 -11.56 12.30
C GLY A 119 -13.12 -10.60 11.99
N LEU A 120 -13.04 -9.92 10.85
CA LEU A 120 -14.12 -9.01 10.41
C LEU A 120 -15.43 -9.77 10.15
N ILE A 121 -15.36 -10.95 9.53
CA ILE A 121 -16.52 -11.81 9.28
C ILE A 121 -17.13 -12.25 10.62
N ILE A 122 -16.32 -12.68 11.58
CA ILE A 122 -16.79 -13.10 12.91
C ILE A 122 -17.49 -11.93 13.62
N LEU A 123 -16.91 -10.74 13.59
CA LEU A 123 -17.50 -9.54 14.22
C LEU A 123 -18.80 -9.10 13.55
N LEU A 124 -18.93 -9.29 12.23
CA LEU A 124 -20.11 -8.86 11.47
C LEU A 124 -21.25 -9.86 11.58
N PHE A 125 -20.98 -11.14 11.34
CA PHE A 125 -22.00 -12.20 11.32
C PHE A 125 -22.21 -12.87 12.68
N ARG A 126 -21.23 -12.78 13.59
CA ARG A 126 -21.28 -13.31 14.96
C ARG A 126 -21.69 -14.77 15.02
N PRO A 127 -21.02 -15.68 14.29
CA PRO A 127 -21.34 -17.13 14.35
C PRO A 127 -21.17 -17.70 15.76
N TYR A 128 -20.32 -17.09 16.57
CA TYR A 128 -20.17 -17.36 18.01
C TYR A 128 -19.89 -16.05 18.76
N LYS A 129 -20.07 -16.06 20.07
CA LYS A 129 -19.94 -14.89 20.94
C LYS A 129 -18.97 -15.16 22.08
N VAL A 130 -18.56 -14.08 22.75
CA VAL A 130 -17.79 -14.19 24.01
C VAL A 130 -18.65 -14.97 25.01
N GLY A 131 -18.06 -16.01 25.59
CA GLY A 131 -18.71 -16.95 26.49
C GLY A 131 -19.14 -18.26 25.86
N ASP A 132 -19.18 -18.38 24.54
CA ASP A 132 -19.52 -19.63 23.86
C ASP A 132 -18.34 -20.61 23.93
N PHE A 133 -18.68 -21.90 24.02
CA PHE A 133 -17.68 -22.96 23.91
C PHE A 133 -17.53 -23.35 22.45
N ILE A 134 -16.31 -23.29 21.94
CA ILE A 134 -15.99 -23.63 20.55
C ILE A 134 -14.87 -24.68 20.50
N GLU A 135 -14.85 -25.45 19.43
CA GLU A 135 -13.81 -26.42 19.13
C GLU A 135 -13.27 -26.14 17.74
N ALA A 136 -11.97 -25.90 17.64
CA ALA A 136 -11.28 -25.65 16.39
C ALA A 136 -10.92 -26.98 15.71
N SER A 137 -10.76 -26.98 14.41
CA SER A 137 -10.41 -28.17 13.63
C SER A 137 -9.04 -28.75 14.02
N THR A 138 -8.17 -27.97 14.63
CA THR A 138 -6.88 -28.40 15.18
C THR A 138 -7.02 -29.21 16.48
N GLY A 139 -8.24 -29.35 17.03
CA GLY A 139 -8.49 -30.00 18.31
C GLY A 139 -8.40 -29.07 19.52
N ALA A 140 -8.04 -27.82 19.34
CA ALA A 140 -8.08 -26.84 20.43
C ALA A 140 -9.54 -26.50 20.74
N SER A 141 -9.93 -26.62 22.00
CA SER A 141 -11.31 -26.35 22.44
C SER A 141 -11.31 -25.49 23.70
N GLY A 142 -12.28 -24.62 23.84
CA GLY A 142 -12.38 -23.76 25.00
C GLY A 142 -13.51 -22.75 24.89
N THR A 143 -13.69 -22.00 25.96
CA THR A 143 -14.67 -20.91 26.02
C THR A 143 -14.03 -19.64 25.46
N VAL A 144 -14.73 -18.96 24.56
CA VAL A 144 -14.29 -17.70 23.96
C VAL A 144 -14.21 -16.62 25.04
N LYS A 145 -13.01 -16.16 25.33
CA LYS A 145 -12.77 -15.05 26.27
C LYS A 145 -12.90 -13.69 25.58
N GLU A 146 -12.29 -13.57 24.39
CA GLU A 146 -12.23 -12.31 23.66
C GLU A 146 -12.08 -12.58 22.18
N ILE A 147 -12.74 -11.78 21.34
CA ILE A 147 -12.61 -11.82 19.88
C ILE A 147 -11.84 -10.56 19.46
N GLN A 148 -10.62 -10.75 18.95
CA GLN A 148 -9.78 -9.69 18.42
C GLN A 148 -9.78 -9.75 16.89
N ILE A 149 -9.27 -8.70 16.25
CA ILE A 149 -9.31 -8.56 14.78
C ILE A 149 -8.51 -9.66 14.07
N PHE A 150 -7.39 -10.10 14.67
CA PHE A 150 -6.49 -11.06 14.05
C PHE A 150 -6.53 -12.46 14.68
N HIS A 151 -7.14 -12.60 15.85
CA HIS A 151 -7.20 -13.88 16.55
C HIS A 151 -8.31 -13.89 17.61
N THR A 152 -8.77 -15.08 17.97
CA THR A 152 -9.74 -15.31 19.06
C THR A 152 -8.99 -15.92 20.24
N ILE A 153 -9.20 -15.39 21.46
CA ILE A 153 -8.60 -15.89 22.70
C ILE A 153 -9.60 -16.86 23.35
N LEU A 154 -9.13 -18.13 23.61
CA LEU A 154 -9.91 -19.17 24.28
C LEU A 154 -9.39 -19.41 25.69
N UNK A 155 -10.16 -19.81 26.59
CA UNK A 155 -9.89 -20.15 27.77
C UNK A 155 -10.02 -21.53 27.83
N UNK A 156 -9.39 -22.28 28.03
CA UNK A 156 -9.51 -23.44 28.06
C UNK A 156 -9.94 -23.78 29.24
N UNK A 157 -10.52 -24.06 29.43
CA UNK A 157 -10.97 -24.53 30.33
C UNK A 157 -10.65 -25.74 30.31
N LYS A 158 -9.77 -26.39 31.02
CA LYS A 158 -9.45 -27.79 31.29
C LYS A 158 -10.53 -28.43 32.18
N ARG A 159 -11.03 -29.51 31.72
CA ARG A 159 -12.15 -30.21 32.33
C ARG A 159 -11.83 -30.87 33.71
N ASN A 160 -10.61 -30.74 34.26
CA ASN A 160 -10.25 -31.30 35.54
C ASN A 160 -9.31 -30.42 36.38
N THR A 161 -9.84 -29.99 37.49
CA THR A 161 -9.30 -29.76 38.83
C THR A 161 -8.04 -28.92 39.06
N ASP A 162 -7.28 -28.49 38.10
CA ASP A 162 -6.17 -27.54 38.31
C ASP A 162 -6.40 -26.23 37.53
N PHE A 163 -6.50 -25.16 38.26
CA PHE A 163 -6.69 -23.81 37.73
C PHE A 163 -5.40 -23.34 37.04
N SER A 164 -5.04 -24.02 35.95
CA SER A 164 -3.96 -23.57 35.12
C SER A 164 -4.56 -22.75 33.98
N TYR A 165 -4.41 -21.46 34.07
CA TYR A 165 -4.94 -20.49 33.10
C TYR A 165 -4.04 -20.48 31.88
N TYR A 166 -4.33 -21.36 30.92
CA TYR A 166 -3.67 -21.32 29.62
C TYR A 166 -4.53 -20.50 28.65
N SER A 167 -3.97 -19.39 28.20
CA SER A 167 -4.58 -18.56 27.16
C SER A 167 -4.04 -19.02 25.82
N TYR A 168 -4.85 -19.70 25.03
CA TYR A 168 -4.48 -20.08 23.67
C TYR A 168 -4.87 -18.95 22.71
N HIS A 169 -3.90 -18.51 21.92
CA HIS A 169 -4.11 -17.58 20.83
C HIS A 169 -4.38 -18.40 19.57
N CYS A 170 -5.65 -18.50 19.17
CA CYS A 170 -6.02 -19.20 17.95
C CYS A 170 -6.00 -18.23 16.77
N ARG A 171 -5.15 -18.51 15.80
CA ARG A 171 -5.12 -17.79 14.54
C ARG A 171 -6.34 -18.21 13.71
N GLN A 172 -7.09 -17.25 13.22
CA GLN A 172 -8.44 -17.45 12.67
C GLN A 172 -8.48 -18.26 11.38
N GLN A 173 -7.36 -18.43 10.71
CA GLN A 173 -7.33 -19.15 9.43
C GLN A 173 -6.74 -20.55 9.52
N ASP A 174 -5.66 -20.72 10.29
CA ASP A 174 -4.91 -21.99 10.31
C ASP A 174 -5.33 -22.90 11.45
N ASP A 175 -6.32 -22.47 12.25
CA ASP A 175 -6.74 -23.13 13.49
C ASP A 175 -5.55 -23.45 14.43
N ILE A 176 -4.45 -22.71 14.28
CA ILE A 176 -3.25 -22.89 15.10
C ILE A 176 -3.40 -22.13 16.41
N CYS A 177 -3.43 -22.86 17.50
CA CYS A 177 -3.47 -22.31 18.86
C CYS A 177 -2.09 -22.47 19.52
N THR A 178 -1.48 -21.37 19.97
CA THR A 178 -0.20 -21.37 20.68
C THR A 178 -0.34 -20.82 22.09
#